data_e49427f097c1ff3064210c89e15b1a4e
#
_entry.id   e49427f097c1ff3064210c89e15b1a4e
#
_cell.length_a   1.000
_cell.length_b   1.000
_cell.length_c   1.000
_cell.angle_alpha   90.00
_cell.angle_beta   90.00
_cell.angle_gamma   90.00
#
_symmetry.space_group_name_H-M   'P 1'
#
loop_
_entity.id
_entity.type
_entity.pdbx_description
1 polymer ?
#
loop_
_entity_poly.entity_id
_entity_poly.type
_entity_poly.pdbx_seq_one_letter_code
_entity_poly.pdbx_strand_id
1 'polypeptide(L)'
;LKRMKTEKMKVLLYLKKSGKDKQGKAPIMGRITLGRSIAQFSCKLSCDIDLWSPRESRMRGKSHEAVEVNGKLDSLVLSIQSTYQTLLSKGQTFTATDIKEQFQGSVQSRCMLIERLDRLIREKEEHVGIDIKKDTLSNYHSTRSNLRTFIEEKYKVEDLAFSQLSENFIYDFRDFFLGTLGFQESSFYG
;
A
#
# COMPACT_ATOMS: atom_id res chain seq x y z
N LEU A 1 -26.19 27.50 -19.40
CA LEU A 1 -25.37 26.42 -18.78
C LEU A 1 -23.90 26.70 -19.09
N LYS A 2 -23.15 27.21 -18.10
CA LYS A 2 -21.70 27.42 -18.19
C LYS A 2 -21.05 26.03 -18.27
N ARG A 3 -20.51 25.67 -19.43
CA ARG A 3 -19.67 24.47 -19.62
C ARG A 3 -18.51 24.54 -18.62
N MET A 4 -18.52 23.74 -17.56
CA MET A 4 -17.37 23.62 -16.67
C MET A 4 -16.18 23.19 -17.52
N LYS A 5 -15.17 24.04 -17.63
CA LYS A 5 -13.90 23.71 -18.27
C LYS A 5 -13.26 22.63 -17.41
N THR A 6 -13.31 21.39 -17.86
CA THR A 6 -12.67 20.27 -17.18
C THR A 6 -11.16 20.50 -17.19
N GLU A 7 -10.60 20.91 -16.07
CA GLU A 7 -9.17 21.13 -15.94
C GLU A 7 -8.45 19.78 -16.11
N LYS A 8 -7.46 19.73 -16.99
CA LYS A 8 -6.73 18.50 -17.27
C LYS A 8 -5.78 18.18 -16.13
N MET A 9 -5.96 17.03 -15.48
CA MET A 9 -5.03 16.52 -14.49
C MET A 9 -3.69 16.13 -15.15
N LYS A 10 -2.59 16.44 -14.45
CA LYS A 10 -1.23 16.00 -14.81
C LYS A 10 -0.62 15.27 -13.62
N VAL A 11 0.05 14.16 -13.90
CA VAL A 11 0.86 13.41 -12.92
C VAL A 11 2.30 13.44 -13.38
N LEU A 12 3.22 13.85 -12.51
CA LEU A 12 4.66 13.85 -12.74
C LEU A 12 5.33 12.98 -11.68
N LEU A 13 6.15 12.04 -12.11
CA LEU A 13 7.02 11.25 -11.24
C LEU A 13 8.46 11.77 -11.36
N TYR A 14 9.15 11.90 -10.22
CA TYR A 14 10.51 12.45 -10.17
C TYR A 14 11.31 11.91 -8.99
N LEU A 15 12.63 11.95 -9.07
CA LEU A 15 13.51 11.61 -7.96
C LEU A 15 13.72 12.81 -7.03
N LYS A 16 13.59 12.57 -5.72
CA LYS A 16 13.98 13.53 -4.68
C LYS A 16 15.47 13.34 -4.35
N LYS A 17 16.34 13.97 -5.13
CA LYS A 17 17.81 13.82 -5.02
C LYS A 17 18.36 14.16 -3.63
N SER A 18 17.73 15.07 -2.88
CA SER A 18 18.11 15.41 -1.51
C SER A 18 17.88 14.27 -0.49
N GLY A 19 17.17 13.22 -0.87
CA GLY A 19 16.91 12.02 -0.06
C GLY A 19 17.76 10.81 -0.47
N LYS A 20 18.89 11.02 -1.16
CA LYS A 20 19.82 9.97 -1.55
C LYS A 20 20.35 9.21 -0.34
N ASP A 21 20.27 7.88 -0.37
CA ASP A 21 20.83 7.00 0.62
C ASP A 21 22.33 6.75 0.39
N LYS A 22 22.95 5.99 1.31
CA LYS A 22 24.39 5.62 1.22
C LYS A 22 24.71 4.72 0.02
N GLN A 23 23.70 4.09 -0.58
CA GLN A 23 23.82 3.18 -1.72
C GLN A 23 23.62 3.90 -3.07
N GLY A 24 23.36 5.20 -3.06
CA GLY A 24 23.14 5.97 -4.28
C GLY A 24 21.69 6.03 -4.76
N LYS A 25 20.75 5.39 -4.05
CA LYS A 25 19.33 5.39 -4.40
C LYS A 25 18.63 6.62 -3.82
N ALA A 26 17.71 7.18 -4.59
CA ALA A 26 16.87 8.29 -4.17
C ALA A 26 15.38 7.91 -4.24
N PRO A 27 14.54 8.42 -3.31
CA PRO A 27 13.13 8.11 -3.31
C PRO A 27 12.43 8.74 -4.52
N ILE A 28 11.48 7.98 -5.09
CA ILE A 28 10.61 8.42 -6.16
C ILE A 28 9.40 9.12 -5.54
N MET A 29 9.15 10.34 -6.01
CA MET A 29 8.02 11.17 -5.59
C MET A 29 7.06 11.37 -6.76
N GLY A 30 5.79 11.55 -6.43
CA GLY A 30 4.75 11.93 -7.39
C GLY A 30 4.20 13.32 -7.10
N ARG A 31 3.79 14.02 -8.15
CA ARG A 31 3.10 15.31 -8.09
C ARG A 31 1.86 15.26 -8.98
N ILE A 32 0.71 15.49 -8.37
CA ILE A 32 -0.56 15.70 -9.06
C ILE A 32 -0.77 17.19 -9.22
N THR A 33 -1.11 17.64 -10.41
CA THR A 33 -1.48 19.02 -10.71
C THR A 33 -2.86 19.04 -11.34
N LEU A 34 -3.78 19.80 -10.77
CA LEU A 34 -5.13 20.04 -11.30
C LEU A 34 -5.41 21.55 -11.24
N GLY A 35 -5.44 22.20 -12.40
CA GLY A 35 -5.53 23.65 -12.47
C GLY A 35 -4.42 24.34 -11.69
N ARG A 36 -4.80 25.09 -10.66
CA ARG A 36 -3.86 25.79 -9.74
C ARG A 36 -3.50 24.97 -8.51
N SER A 37 -4.17 23.84 -8.26
CA SER A 37 -3.89 23.01 -7.10
C SER A 37 -2.79 21.99 -7.40
N ILE A 38 -1.95 21.74 -6.40
CA ILE A 38 -0.81 20.82 -6.49
C ILE A 38 -0.78 19.97 -5.21
N ALA A 39 -0.64 18.67 -5.37
CA ALA A 39 -0.40 17.74 -4.27
C ALA A 39 0.82 16.86 -4.57
N GLN A 40 1.67 16.65 -3.56
CA GLN A 40 2.84 15.77 -3.66
C GLN A 40 2.65 14.55 -2.76
N PHE A 41 3.23 13.41 -3.18
CA PHE A 41 3.18 12.16 -2.42
C PHE A 41 4.44 11.33 -2.67
N SER A 42 4.73 10.41 -1.76
CA SER A 42 5.79 9.42 -1.94
C SER A 42 5.24 8.20 -2.69
N CYS A 43 5.99 7.73 -3.69
CA CYS A 43 5.67 6.48 -4.38
C CYS A 43 6.03 5.23 -3.55
N LYS A 44 6.71 5.41 -2.40
CA LYS A 44 7.26 4.32 -1.58
C LYS A 44 8.23 3.41 -2.34
N LEU A 45 8.86 3.95 -3.36
CA LEU A 45 9.86 3.31 -4.20
C LEU A 45 11.11 4.17 -4.24
N SER A 46 12.25 3.57 -4.49
CA SER A 46 13.53 4.25 -4.73
C SER A 46 14.16 3.75 -6.01
N CYS A 47 15.06 4.54 -6.57
CA CYS A 47 15.78 4.21 -7.78
C CYS A 47 17.18 4.80 -7.71
N ASP A 48 18.15 4.12 -8.33
CA ASP A 48 19.48 4.69 -8.56
C ASP A 48 19.34 5.96 -9.42
N ILE A 49 20.02 7.03 -8.99
CA ILE A 49 19.93 8.34 -9.64
C ILE A 49 20.39 8.25 -11.10
N ASP A 50 21.41 7.47 -11.38
CA ASP A 50 22.00 7.33 -12.71
C ASP A 50 21.11 6.52 -13.68
N LEU A 51 20.24 5.69 -13.13
CA LEU A 51 19.29 4.89 -13.90
C LEU A 51 17.96 5.60 -14.14
N TRP A 52 17.72 6.76 -13.55
CA TRP A 52 16.47 7.49 -13.73
C TRP A 52 16.45 8.30 -15.01
N SER A 53 15.36 8.20 -15.78
CA SER A 53 15.07 9.06 -16.94
C SER A 53 14.07 10.15 -16.54
N PRO A 54 14.52 11.41 -16.32
CA PRO A 54 13.59 12.50 -16.01
C PRO A 54 12.59 12.78 -17.14
N ARG A 55 13.00 12.56 -18.40
CA ARG A 55 12.14 12.77 -19.58
C ARG A 55 10.99 11.79 -19.62
N GLU A 56 11.25 10.52 -19.28
CA GLU A 56 10.26 9.45 -19.33
C GLU A 56 9.58 9.25 -17.97
N SER A 57 10.13 9.87 -16.90
CA SER A 57 9.69 9.67 -15.49
C SER A 57 9.73 8.19 -15.10
N ARG A 58 10.81 7.49 -15.48
CA ARG A 58 10.96 6.04 -15.32
C ARG A 58 12.41 5.64 -15.09
N MET A 59 12.59 4.43 -14.58
CA MET A 59 13.89 3.77 -14.50
C MET A 59 14.30 3.23 -15.88
N ARG A 60 15.55 3.49 -16.27
CA ARG A 60 16.13 3.02 -17.54
C ARG A 60 16.52 1.56 -17.47
N GLY A 61 16.59 0.91 -18.63
CA GLY A 61 17.05 -0.45 -18.79
C GLY A 61 15.92 -1.49 -18.70
N LYS A 62 16.32 -2.77 -18.80
CA LYS A 62 15.44 -3.94 -18.81
C LYS A 62 15.78 -4.92 -17.68
N SER A 63 16.51 -4.47 -16.65
CA SER A 63 16.78 -5.29 -15.48
C SER A 63 15.46 -5.65 -14.77
N HIS A 64 15.46 -6.75 -14.01
CA HIS A 64 14.30 -7.16 -13.22
C HIS A 64 13.81 -6.02 -12.31
N GLU A 65 14.74 -5.30 -11.65
CA GLU A 65 14.43 -4.14 -10.81
C GLU A 65 13.75 -3.02 -11.62
N ALA A 66 14.26 -2.70 -12.82
CA ALA A 66 13.65 -1.66 -13.66
C ALA A 66 12.23 -2.02 -14.10
N VAL A 67 12.00 -3.28 -14.48
CA VAL A 67 10.68 -3.78 -14.86
C VAL A 67 9.71 -3.71 -13.68
N GLU A 68 10.14 -4.17 -12.50
CA GLU A 68 9.33 -4.17 -11.29
C GLU A 68 8.98 -2.75 -10.83
N VAL A 69 9.96 -1.86 -10.72
CA VAL A 69 9.76 -0.45 -10.33
C VAL A 69 8.82 0.25 -11.31
N ASN A 70 9.06 0.10 -12.61
CA ASN A 70 8.23 0.73 -13.63
C ASN A 70 6.81 0.18 -13.63
N GLY A 71 6.61 -1.13 -13.45
CA GLY A 71 5.28 -1.74 -13.32
C GLY A 71 4.49 -1.20 -12.11
N LYS A 72 5.16 -1.03 -10.96
CA LYS A 72 4.55 -0.41 -9.78
C LYS A 72 4.19 1.06 -10.02
N LEU A 73 5.04 1.82 -10.72
CA LEU A 73 4.76 3.20 -11.10
C LEU A 73 3.56 3.31 -12.06
N ASP A 74 3.43 2.38 -13.02
CA ASP A 74 2.28 2.31 -13.93
C ASP A 74 0.98 2.06 -13.17
N SER A 75 0.97 1.08 -12.29
CA SER A 75 -0.19 0.75 -11.46
C SER A 75 -0.63 1.95 -10.60
N LEU A 76 0.35 2.69 -10.07
CA LEU A 76 0.11 3.87 -9.27
C LEU A 76 -0.50 5.02 -10.09
N VAL A 77 0.01 5.27 -11.30
CA VAL A 77 -0.54 6.28 -12.21
C VAL A 77 -1.96 5.91 -12.63
N LEU A 78 -2.22 4.65 -12.96
CA LEU A 78 -3.56 4.15 -13.30
C LEU A 78 -4.55 4.33 -12.14
N SER A 79 -4.13 4.06 -10.90
CA SER A 79 -4.97 4.26 -9.72
C SER A 79 -5.32 5.74 -9.52
N ILE A 80 -4.37 6.67 -9.71
CA ILE A 80 -4.62 8.12 -9.65
C ILE A 80 -5.60 8.54 -10.74
N GLN A 81 -5.44 8.02 -11.97
CA GLN A 81 -6.34 8.32 -13.09
C GLN A 81 -7.77 7.81 -12.82
N SER A 82 -7.91 6.59 -12.30
CA SER A 82 -9.19 6.02 -11.90
C SER A 82 -9.89 6.85 -10.83
N THR A 83 -9.13 7.28 -9.80
CA THR A 83 -9.64 8.16 -8.75
C THR A 83 -10.14 9.50 -9.31
N TYR A 84 -9.36 10.11 -10.20
CA TYR A 84 -9.75 11.34 -10.88
C TYR A 84 -11.06 11.17 -11.67
N GLN A 85 -11.22 10.09 -12.43
CA GLN A 85 -12.46 9.79 -13.16
C GLN A 85 -13.66 9.60 -12.21
N THR A 86 -13.45 8.89 -11.10
CA THR A 86 -14.46 8.71 -10.06
C THR A 86 -14.92 10.04 -9.45
N LEU A 87 -13.99 10.96 -9.18
CA LEU A 87 -14.32 12.30 -8.68
C LEU A 87 -15.06 13.15 -9.71
N LEU A 88 -14.65 13.07 -10.98
CA LEU A 88 -15.36 13.74 -12.08
C LEU A 88 -16.82 13.26 -12.21
N SER A 89 -17.06 11.96 -12.10
CA SER A 89 -18.39 11.38 -12.21
C SER A 89 -19.35 11.81 -11.09
N LYS A 90 -18.81 12.19 -9.91
CA LYS A 90 -19.59 12.71 -8.79
C LYS A 90 -20.10 14.14 -9.01
N GLY A 91 -19.60 14.85 -10.02
CA GLY A 91 -20.05 16.21 -10.37
C GLY A 91 -19.69 17.31 -9.35
N GLN A 92 -18.86 17.01 -8.37
CA GLN A 92 -18.40 17.96 -7.34
C GLN A 92 -17.09 18.62 -7.76
N THR A 93 -16.83 19.81 -7.22
CA THR A 93 -15.50 20.43 -7.35
C THR A 93 -14.52 19.76 -6.42
N PHE A 94 -13.32 19.48 -6.92
CA PHE A 94 -12.26 18.84 -6.15
C PHE A 94 -10.89 19.38 -6.56
N THR A 95 -9.91 19.17 -5.71
CA THR A 95 -8.52 19.64 -5.84
C THR A 95 -7.54 18.49 -6.07
N ALA A 96 -6.27 18.80 -6.34
CA ALA A 96 -5.22 17.79 -6.38
C ALA A 96 -5.02 17.08 -5.03
N THR A 97 -5.33 17.76 -3.92
CA THR A 97 -5.27 17.18 -2.58
C THR A 97 -6.36 16.12 -2.37
N ASP A 98 -7.60 16.41 -2.82
CA ASP A 98 -8.70 15.45 -2.72
C ASP A 98 -8.41 14.18 -3.53
N ILE A 99 -7.81 14.33 -4.74
CA ILE A 99 -7.35 13.18 -5.53
C ILE A 99 -6.31 12.38 -4.76
N LYS A 100 -5.30 13.05 -4.18
CA LYS A 100 -4.25 12.41 -3.40
C LYS A 100 -4.82 11.63 -2.21
N GLU A 101 -5.69 12.25 -1.41
CA GLU A 101 -6.27 11.64 -0.21
C GLU A 101 -7.15 10.45 -0.57
N GLN A 102 -8.00 10.58 -1.58
CA GLN A 102 -8.86 9.48 -2.02
C GLN A 102 -8.04 8.35 -2.67
N PHE A 103 -7.03 8.66 -3.48
CA PHE A 103 -6.12 7.68 -4.07
C PHE A 103 -5.33 6.94 -2.98
N GLN A 104 -4.76 7.65 -2.00
CA GLN A 104 -4.04 7.03 -0.89
C GLN A 104 -4.98 6.23 0.00
N GLY A 105 -6.17 6.71 0.29
CA GLY A 105 -7.22 5.99 1.00
C GLY A 105 -7.68 4.74 0.23
N SER A 106 -7.86 4.82 -1.09
CA SER A 106 -8.25 3.67 -1.92
C SER A 106 -7.15 2.60 -2.03
N VAL A 107 -5.87 3.00 -1.98
CA VAL A 107 -4.73 2.06 -1.94
C VAL A 107 -4.69 1.36 -0.58
N GLN A 108 -4.89 2.10 0.51
CA GLN A 108 -4.99 1.51 1.85
C GLN A 108 -6.21 0.59 1.99
N SER A 109 -7.36 0.98 1.41
CA SER A 109 -8.58 0.15 1.42
C SER A 109 -8.49 -1.12 0.57
N ARG A 110 -7.54 -1.19 -0.37
CA ARG A 110 -7.27 -2.40 -1.17
C ARG A 110 -6.21 -3.31 -0.55
N CYS A 111 -5.52 -2.84 0.49
CA CYS A 111 -4.58 -3.68 1.22
C CYS A 111 -5.38 -4.50 2.24
N MET A 112 -5.63 -5.76 1.89
CA MET A 112 -6.36 -6.71 2.73
C MET A 112 -5.41 -7.33 3.75
N LEU A 113 -5.90 -7.55 4.96
CA LEU A 113 -5.09 -7.98 6.11
C LEU A 113 -4.58 -9.41 5.94
N ILE A 114 -5.46 -10.36 5.62
CA ILE A 114 -5.09 -11.77 5.43
C ILE A 114 -4.24 -11.93 4.17
N GLU A 115 -4.60 -11.27 3.06
CA GLU A 115 -3.79 -11.28 1.83
C GLU A 115 -2.36 -10.77 2.09
N ARG A 116 -2.21 -9.71 2.89
CA ARG A 116 -0.87 -9.17 3.24
C ARG A 116 -0.09 -10.13 4.13
N LEU A 117 -0.77 -10.78 5.06
CA LEU A 117 -0.16 -11.79 5.94
C LEU A 117 0.27 -13.04 5.13
N ASP A 118 -0.56 -13.49 4.19
CA ASP A 118 -0.21 -14.58 3.28
C ASP A 118 1.04 -14.29 2.44
N ARG A 119 1.19 -13.04 2.00
CA ARG A 119 2.39 -12.59 1.29
C ARG A 119 3.62 -12.60 2.20
N LEU A 120 3.48 -12.09 3.43
CA LEU A 120 4.55 -12.13 4.42
C LEU A 120 4.99 -13.57 4.74
N ILE A 121 4.05 -14.48 4.90
CA ILE A 121 4.35 -15.89 5.17
C ILE A 121 5.16 -16.50 4.02
N ARG A 122 4.76 -16.29 2.76
CA ARG A 122 5.53 -16.76 1.59
C ARG A 122 6.95 -16.18 1.55
N GLU A 123 7.10 -14.87 1.84
CA GLU A 123 8.42 -14.25 1.96
C GLU A 123 9.27 -14.92 3.06
N LYS A 124 8.65 -15.33 4.18
CA LYS A 124 9.33 -16.00 5.30
C LYS A 124 9.62 -17.47 5.04
N GLU A 125 8.82 -18.18 4.26
CA GLU A 125 9.06 -19.55 3.83
C GLU A 125 10.38 -19.70 3.07
N GLU A 126 10.73 -18.71 2.22
CA GLU A 126 11.99 -18.70 1.48
C GLU A 126 13.23 -18.54 2.39
N HIS A 127 13.03 -18.05 3.62
CA HIS A 127 14.07 -17.77 4.60
C HIS A 127 14.22 -18.85 5.69
N VAL A 128 13.43 -19.92 5.65
CA VAL A 128 13.50 -21.01 6.63
C VAL A 128 14.84 -21.74 6.54
N GLY A 129 15.53 -21.87 7.67
CA GLY A 129 16.85 -22.48 7.74
C GLY A 129 18.02 -21.53 7.45
N ILE A 130 17.73 -20.29 7.06
CA ILE A 130 18.74 -19.22 6.91
C ILE A 130 18.69 -18.33 8.15
N ASP A 131 17.61 -17.61 8.38
CA ASP A 131 17.42 -16.67 9.48
C ASP A 131 16.09 -16.90 10.24
N ILE A 132 15.25 -17.84 9.78
CA ILE A 132 13.97 -18.19 10.40
C ILE A 132 13.91 -19.66 10.76
N LYS A 133 13.46 -19.96 12.01
CA LYS A 133 13.20 -21.30 12.50
C LYS A 133 11.84 -21.80 12.00
N LYS A 134 11.71 -23.13 11.82
CA LYS A 134 10.44 -23.78 11.43
C LYS A 134 9.31 -23.47 12.41
N ASP A 135 9.60 -23.43 13.72
CA ASP A 135 8.61 -23.13 14.75
C ASP A 135 8.09 -21.69 14.61
N THR A 136 8.95 -20.74 14.26
CA THR A 136 8.56 -19.36 13.99
C THR A 136 7.60 -19.29 12.80
N LEU A 137 7.89 -20.02 11.71
CA LEU A 137 6.99 -20.09 10.55
C LEU A 137 5.64 -20.72 10.94
N SER A 138 5.65 -21.79 11.74
CA SER A 138 4.42 -22.42 12.25
C SER A 138 3.56 -21.44 13.04
N ASN A 139 4.18 -20.55 13.84
CA ASN A 139 3.47 -19.50 14.57
C ASN A 139 2.82 -18.48 13.63
N TYR A 140 3.48 -18.10 12.53
CA TYR A 140 2.85 -17.23 11.50
C TYR A 140 1.61 -17.87 10.89
N HIS A 141 1.66 -19.17 10.53
CA HIS A 141 0.51 -19.90 10.00
C HIS A 141 -0.64 -19.99 11.02
N SER A 142 -0.32 -20.29 12.28
CA SER A 142 -1.31 -20.36 13.35
C SER A 142 -1.97 -19.00 13.59
N THR A 143 -1.19 -17.93 13.68
CA THR A 143 -1.69 -16.55 13.81
C THR A 143 -2.61 -16.18 12.64
N ARG A 144 -2.22 -16.52 11.42
CA ARG A 144 -3.02 -16.28 10.21
C ARG A 144 -4.36 -17.01 10.27
N SER A 145 -4.34 -18.29 10.67
CA SER A 145 -5.57 -19.10 10.81
C SER A 145 -6.51 -18.51 11.86
N ASN A 146 -5.99 -18.20 13.04
CA ASN A 146 -6.78 -17.63 14.14
C ASN A 146 -7.36 -16.26 13.78
N LEU A 147 -6.57 -15.43 13.10
CA LEU A 147 -7.00 -14.11 12.65
C LEU A 147 -8.12 -14.20 11.60
N ARG A 148 -8.02 -15.17 10.67
CA ARG A 148 -9.07 -15.43 9.68
C ARG A 148 -10.36 -15.85 10.35
N THR A 149 -10.31 -16.83 11.27
CA THR A 149 -11.49 -17.28 12.03
C THR A 149 -12.14 -16.13 12.79
N PHE A 150 -11.34 -15.29 13.45
CA PHE A 150 -11.84 -14.11 14.14
C PHE A 150 -12.57 -13.13 13.20
N ILE A 151 -12.00 -12.85 12.02
CA ILE A 151 -12.58 -11.95 11.03
C ILE A 151 -13.91 -12.54 10.51
N GLU A 152 -13.93 -13.82 10.17
CA GLU A 152 -15.14 -14.51 9.69
C GLU A 152 -16.23 -14.53 10.77
N GLU A 153 -15.89 -14.79 12.03
CA GLU A 153 -16.87 -14.85 13.11
C GLU A 153 -17.41 -13.49 13.54
N LYS A 154 -16.53 -12.50 13.66
CA LYS A 154 -16.92 -11.17 14.17
C LYS A 154 -17.47 -10.25 13.11
N TYR A 155 -16.81 -10.20 11.94
CA TYR A 155 -17.14 -9.25 10.88
C TYR A 155 -17.95 -9.86 9.74
N LYS A 156 -18.08 -11.20 9.70
CA LYS A 156 -18.85 -11.95 8.65
C LYS A 156 -18.33 -11.68 7.23
N VAL A 157 -17.02 -11.51 7.10
CA VAL A 157 -16.30 -11.32 5.82
C VAL A 157 -15.08 -12.24 5.78
N GLU A 158 -14.56 -12.52 4.59
CA GLU A 158 -13.38 -13.38 4.41
C GLU A 158 -12.06 -12.70 4.76
N ASP A 159 -12.00 -11.37 4.63
CA ASP A 159 -10.82 -10.54 4.91
C ASP A 159 -11.25 -9.11 5.21
N LEU A 160 -10.37 -8.33 5.87
CA LEU A 160 -10.58 -6.93 6.24
C LEU A 160 -9.55 -6.03 5.57
N ALA A 161 -10.01 -4.88 5.04
CA ALA A 161 -9.09 -3.86 4.59
C ALA A 161 -8.39 -3.18 5.78
N PHE A 162 -7.09 -2.84 5.64
CA PHE A 162 -6.35 -2.12 6.68
C PHE A 162 -7.03 -0.81 7.11
N SER A 163 -7.76 -0.16 6.21
CA SER A 163 -8.54 1.05 6.52
C SER A 163 -9.73 0.83 7.45
N GLN A 164 -10.15 -0.42 7.64
CA GLN A 164 -11.27 -0.82 8.52
C GLN A 164 -10.78 -1.23 9.91
N LEU A 165 -9.46 -1.34 10.11
CA LEU A 165 -8.89 -1.67 11.41
C LEU A 165 -9.01 -0.46 12.35
N SER A 166 -9.69 -0.65 13.47
CA SER A 166 -9.82 0.31 14.55
C SER A 166 -8.86 -0.01 15.71
N GLU A 167 -8.67 0.90 16.64
CA GLU A 167 -7.92 0.63 17.87
C GLU A 167 -8.51 -0.57 18.63
N ASN A 168 -9.82 -0.71 18.62
CA ASN A 168 -10.51 -1.82 19.29
C ASN A 168 -10.26 -3.18 18.63
N PHE A 169 -9.81 -3.23 17.35
CA PHE A 169 -9.58 -4.48 16.65
C PHE A 169 -8.61 -5.40 17.40
N ILE A 170 -7.53 -4.85 17.95
CA ILE A 170 -6.52 -5.62 18.69
C ILE A 170 -7.10 -6.16 20.00
N TYR A 171 -7.86 -5.34 20.74
CA TYR A 171 -8.52 -5.77 21.96
C TYR A 171 -9.57 -6.85 21.69
N ASP A 172 -10.37 -6.68 20.67
CA ASP A 172 -11.37 -7.65 20.22
C ASP A 172 -10.73 -8.98 19.78
N PHE A 173 -9.61 -8.92 19.08
CA PHE A 173 -8.86 -10.12 18.68
C PHE A 173 -8.23 -10.82 19.89
N ARG A 174 -7.67 -10.06 20.82
CA ARG A 174 -7.16 -10.61 22.09
C ARG A 174 -8.27 -11.32 22.86
N ASP A 175 -9.44 -10.72 23.04
CA ASP A 175 -10.55 -11.30 23.78
C ASP A 175 -11.06 -12.58 23.08
N PHE A 176 -11.11 -12.60 21.76
CA PHE A 176 -11.40 -13.79 20.97
C PHE A 176 -10.34 -14.89 21.17
N PHE A 177 -9.06 -14.54 21.13
CA PHE A 177 -7.94 -15.45 21.28
C PHE A 177 -7.93 -16.12 22.65
N LEU A 178 -8.16 -15.35 23.72
CA LEU A 178 -8.20 -15.84 25.09
C LEU A 178 -9.51 -16.57 25.43
N GLY A 179 -10.64 -15.98 25.04
CA GLY A 179 -11.96 -16.48 25.40
C GLY A 179 -12.45 -17.63 24.52
N THR A 180 -12.36 -17.51 23.21
CA THR A 180 -12.92 -18.50 22.28
C THR A 180 -11.93 -19.62 21.97
N LEU A 181 -10.65 -19.30 21.80
CA LEU A 181 -9.61 -20.30 21.51
C LEU A 181 -8.97 -20.89 22.76
N GLY A 182 -9.22 -20.32 23.95
CA GLY A 182 -8.75 -20.85 25.24
C GLY A 182 -7.24 -20.74 25.45
N PHE A 183 -6.55 -19.83 24.77
CA PHE A 183 -5.12 -19.59 24.96
C PHE A 183 -4.82 -18.77 26.22
N GLN A 184 -3.62 -18.90 26.75
CA GLN A 184 -3.15 -18.08 27.86
C GLN A 184 -2.66 -16.72 27.38
N GLU A 185 -2.73 -15.71 28.26
CA GLU A 185 -2.33 -14.33 27.93
C GLU A 185 -0.86 -14.23 27.48
N SER A 186 0.04 -15.03 28.05
CA SER A 186 1.44 -15.13 27.65
C SER A 186 1.62 -15.55 26.17
N SER A 187 0.68 -16.32 25.62
CA SER A 187 0.73 -16.76 24.21
C SER A 187 0.30 -15.68 23.22
N PHE A 188 -0.33 -14.61 23.68
CA PHE A 188 -0.74 -13.50 22.84
C PHE A 188 0.36 -12.46 22.66
N TYR A 189 1.24 -12.30 23.67
CA TYR A 189 2.33 -11.31 23.68
C TYR A 189 3.72 -11.91 23.43
N GLY A 190 3.82 -13.23 23.22
CA GLY A 190 5.06 -13.99 23.04
C GLY A 190 5.68 -13.97 21.65
#